data_542990070b4588fbdcb2bd34ea90aa3d
#
_entry.id   542990070b4588fbdcb2bd34ea90aa3d
#
_cell.length_a   1.000
_cell.length_b   1.000
_cell.length_c   1.000
_cell.angle_alpha   90.00
_cell.angle_beta   90.00
_cell.angle_gamma   90.00
#
_symmetry.space_group_name_H-M   'P 1'
#
loop_
_entity.id
_entity.type
_entity.pdbx_description
1 polymer ?
#
loop_
_entity_poly.entity_id
_entity_poly.type
_entity_poly.pdbx_seq_one_letter_code
_entity_poly.pdbx_strand_id
1 'polypeptide(L)'
;SSVGVVIVDYEGKLPSPAKVKDANTVFVYTSGDDESRVSNEFQVLTGPGEYEIGGLSIRGVATPGDDPAVSKKINTVYVVDADGLQVATLGNPGSQPSAQSVQQISKIDVLLINTESQGLEPDELSNAIRNLEPKVVVPSGYDSQSGKPSTEMQRLLTELGVKEFEATARVTVTKSGLPDERTIMVPRQHVD
;
A
#
# COMPACT_ATOMS: atom_id res chain seq x y z
N SER A 1 -10.55 -15.93 -15.63
CA SER A 1 -10.22 -14.85 -14.69
C SER A 1 -9.33 -13.87 -15.38
N SER A 2 -9.74 -12.61 -15.46
CA SER A 2 -8.90 -11.51 -15.91
C SER A 2 -7.89 -11.19 -14.79
N VAL A 3 -6.61 -11.10 -15.13
CA VAL A 3 -5.57 -10.66 -14.20
C VAL A 3 -5.62 -9.13 -14.16
N GLY A 4 -5.98 -8.57 -13.02
CA GLY A 4 -5.88 -7.12 -12.80
C GLY A 4 -4.51 -6.76 -12.21
N VAL A 5 -3.98 -5.61 -12.57
CA VAL A 5 -2.73 -5.06 -12.03
C VAL A 5 -3.04 -3.72 -11.37
N VAL A 6 -2.71 -3.60 -10.10
CA VAL A 6 -2.78 -2.32 -9.37
C VAL A 6 -1.37 -1.87 -9.06
N ILE A 7 -1.03 -0.66 -9.48
CA ILE A 7 0.27 -0.04 -9.24
C ILE A 7 0.04 1.14 -8.28
N VAL A 8 0.73 1.09 -7.14
CA VAL A 8 0.55 2.04 -6.04
C VAL A 8 1.72 3.02 -6.03
N ASP A 9 1.40 4.33 -5.94
CA ASP A 9 2.35 5.44 -5.74
C ASP A 9 3.63 5.32 -6.59
N TYR A 10 3.46 5.09 -7.88
CA TYR A 10 4.59 4.89 -8.78
C TYR A 10 5.35 6.19 -9.04
N GLU A 11 6.60 6.21 -8.65
CA GLU A 11 7.53 7.33 -8.86
C GLU A 11 8.64 6.94 -9.84
N GLY A 12 8.43 7.05 -11.13
CA GLY A 12 9.49 6.69 -12.07
C GLY A 12 9.08 6.71 -13.52
N LYS A 13 9.97 6.25 -14.40
CA LYS A 13 9.60 5.94 -15.79
C LYS A 13 8.73 4.69 -15.76
N LEU A 14 7.52 4.80 -16.31
CA LEU A 14 6.64 3.66 -16.50
C LEU A 14 7.42 2.46 -17.03
N PRO A 15 7.22 1.27 -16.43
CA PRO A 15 7.73 0.06 -17.06
C PRO A 15 7.22 0.05 -18.48
N SER A 16 8.08 -0.36 -19.42
CA SER A 16 7.75 -0.36 -20.87
C SER A 16 6.30 -0.83 -21.07
N PRO A 17 5.47 -0.13 -21.86
CA PRO A 17 4.09 -0.52 -22.15
C PRO A 17 3.93 -1.97 -22.58
N ALA A 18 5.00 -2.57 -23.12
CA ALA A 18 5.04 -3.99 -23.46
C ALA A 18 4.94 -4.94 -22.25
N LYS A 19 5.28 -4.47 -21.02
CA LYS A 19 5.20 -5.27 -19.78
C LYS A 19 3.90 -5.04 -18.99
N VAL A 20 3.16 -3.97 -19.31
CA VAL A 20 1.95 -3.53 -18.56
C VAL A 20 0.72 -3.50 -19.47
N LYS A 21 0.81 -4.16 -20.63
CA LYS A 21 -0.17 -4.07 -21.72
C LYS A 21 -1.51 -4.77 -21.51
N ASP A 22 -1.79 -5.29 -20.35
CA ASP A 22 -3.12 -5.83 -20.11
C ASP A 22 -4.11 -4.72 -19.73
N ALA A 23 -5.25 -4.74 -20.39
CA ALA A 23 -6.33 -3.74 -20.32
C ALA A 23 -6.91 -3.49 -18.91
N ASN A 24 -6.36 -4.12 -17.88
CA ASN A 24 -6.82 -4.09 -16.49
C ASN A 24 -5.76 -3.51 -15.55
N THR A 25 -4.86 -2.64 -16.05
CA THR A 25 -3.91 -1.95 -15.19
C THR A 25 -4.48 -0.63 -14.72
N VAL A 26 -4.49 -0.43 -13.41
CA VAL A 26 -4.88 0.81 -12.76
C VAL A 26 -3.75 1.33 -11.89
N PHE A 27 -3.50 2.63 -11.97
CA PHE A 27 -2.60 3.33 -11.07
C PHE A 27 -3.42 3.99 -9.96
N VAL A 28 -2.99 3.84 -8.73
CA VAL A 28 -3.59 4.50 -7.58
C VAL A 28 -2.54 5.38 -6.90
N TYR A 29 -2.88 6.64 -6.67
CA TYR A 29 -2.03 7.59 -5.97
C TYR A 29 -2.68 7.98 -4.65
N THR A 30 -2.01 7.64 -3.56
CA THR A 30 -2.55 7.85 -2.21
C THR A 30 -2.52 9.32 -1.79
N SER A 31 -1.56 10.12 -2.32
CA SER A 31 -1.41 11.54 -2.00
C SER A 31 -2.25 12.50 -2.85
N GLY A 32 -2.87 12.02 -3.92
CA GLY A 32 -3.72 12.82 -4.80
C GLY A 32 -2.99 13.78 -5.76
N ASP A 33 -1.67 13.85 -5.73
CA ASP A 33 -0.91 14.95 -6.35
C ASP A 33 -0.37 14.68 -7.76
N ASP A 34 -0.56 13.50 -8.38
CA ASP A 34 0.24 13.20 -9.56
C ASP A 34 -0.44 12.46 -10.72
N GLU A 35 -1.56 13.00 -11.20
CA GLU A 35 -2.14 12.56 -12.48
C GLU A 35 -1.18 12.76 -13.68
N SER A 36 -0.21 13.68 -13.56
CA SER A 36 0.65 14.10 -14.67
C SER A 36 1.74 13.09 -15.04
N ARG A 37 2.00 12.09 -14.20
CA ARG A 37 3.11 11.14 -14.38
C ARG A 37 2.74 9.92 -15.20
N VAL A 38 1.45 9.67 -15.41
CA VAL A 38 0.96 8.49 -16.13
C VAL A 38 0.44 8.90 -17.51
N SER A 39 0.74 8.12 -18.55
CA SER A 39 0.20 8.39 -19.87
C SER A 39 -1.34 8.21 -19.86
N ASN A 40 -2.05 8.95 -20.70
CA ASN A 40 -3.51 8.88 -20.87
C ASN A 40 -4.04 7.49 -21.30
N GLU A 41 -3.16 6.50 -21.44
CA GLU A 41 -3.52 5.13 -21.81
C GLU A 41 -3.93 4.26 -20.61
N PHE A 42 -3.69 4.74 -19.38
CA PHE A 42 -3.99 4.00 -18.16
C PHE A 42 -5.11 4.65 -17.36
N GLN A 43 -5.82 3.83 -16.59
CA GLN A 43 -6.73 4.32 -15.57
C GLN A 43 -5.95 4.81 -14.36
N VAL A 44 -6.26 6.00 -13.87
CA VAL A 44 -5.59 6.62 -12.73
C VAL A 44 -6.63 7.01 -11.69
N LEU A 45 -6.41 6.62 -10.44
CA LEU A 45 -7.22 7.00 -9.29
C LEU A 45 -6.39 7.85 -8.34
N THR A 46 -6.90 9.03 -7.98
CA THR A 46 -6.19 10.02 -7.16
C THR A 46 -6.98 10.49 -5.93
N GLY A 47 -8.06 9.80 -5.57
CA GLY A 47 -8.88 10.25 -4.45
C GLY A 47 -9.84 9.20 -3.90
N PRO A 48 -10.55 9.55 -2.81
CA PRO A 48 -11.53 8.65 -2.21
C PRO A 48 -12.73 8.41 -3.13
N GLY A 49 -13.32 7.22 -3.05
CA GLY A 49 -14.48 6.82 -3.84
C GLY A 49 -14.60 5.31 -3.97
N GLU A 50 -15.59 4.87 -4.71
CA GLU A 50 -15.80 3.48 -5.08
C GLU A 50 -15.64 3.34 -6.60
N TYR A 51 -14.80 2.40 -7.01
CA TYR A 51 -14.42 2.23 -8.40
C TYR A 51 -14.55 0.77 -8.81
N GLU A 52 -14.97 0.54 -10.04
CA GLU A 52 -15.03 -0.78 -10.66
C GLU A 52 -14.23 -0.70 -11.97
N ILE A 53 -13.03 -1.28 -12.01
CA ILE A 53 -12.13 -1.17 -13.15
C ILE A 53 -11.59 -2.55 -13.50
N GLY A 54 -11.86 -2.98 -14.73
CA GLY A 54 -11.33 -4.24 -15.26
C GLY A 54 -11.69 -5.48 -14.43
N GLY A 55 -12.81 -5.45 -13.71
CA GLY A 55 -13.25 -6.51 -12.80
C GLY A 55 -12.60 -6.43 -11.41
N LEU A 56 -11.86 -5.37 -11.11
CA LEU A 56 -11.36 -5.05 -9.79
C LEU A 56 -12.31 -4.08 -9.09
N SER A 57 -12.78 -4.42 -7.91
CA SER A 57 -13.48 -3.49 -7.03
C SER A 57 -12.46 -2.78 -6.13
N ILE A 58 -12.42 -1.45 -6.21
CA ILE A 58 -11.45 -0.62 -5.49
C ILE A 58 -12.22 0.43 -4.70
N ARG A 59 -11.95 0.53 -3.41
CA ARG A 59 -12.51 1.55 -2.53
C ARG A 59 -11.41 2.43 -1.97
N GLY A 60 -11.54 3.75 -2.16
CA GLY A 60 -10.67 4.77 -1.58
C GLY A 60 -11.32 5.39 -0.35
N VAL A 61 -10.64 5.36 0.78
CA VAL A 61 -11.06 5.97 2.06
C VAL A 61 -10.15 7.14 2.39
N ALA A 62 -10.73 8.33 2.58
CA ALA A 62 -9.98 9.51 2.96
C ALA A 62 -9.43 9.39 4.38
N THR A 63 -8.16 9.73 4.54
CA THR A 63 -7.49 9.93 5.82
C THR A 63 -6.66 11.24 5.77
N PRO A 64 -6.26 11.83 6.90
CA PRO A 64 -5.37 12.99 6.89
C PRO A 64 -4.05 12.66 6.18
N GLY A 65 -3.58 13.57 5.34
CA GLY A 65 -2.27 13.47 4.67
C GLY A 65 -1.12 13.98 5.54
N ASP A 66 0.10 13.75 5.10
CA ASP A 66 1.35 13.95 5.84
C ASP A 66 1.92 15.38 5.80
N ASP A 67 1.33 16.30 5.05
CA ASP A 67 1.83 17.66 4.95
C ASP A 67 1.13 18.62 5.92
N PRO A 68 1.76 18.98 7.07
CA PRO A 68 1.16 19.89 8.04
C PRO A 68 1.06 21.33 7.54
N ALA A 69 1.82 21.72 6.50
CA ALA A 69 1.75 23.04 5.90
C ALA A 69 0.53 23.22 4.98
N VAL A 70 -0.04 22.12 4.51
CA VAL A 70 -1.24 22.09 3.68
C VAL A 70 -2.36 21.41 4.47
N SER A 71 -3.07 22.19 5.27
CA SER A 71 -4.14 21.72 6.17
C SER A 71 -5.32 20.97 5.49
N LYS A 72 -5.22 20.68 4.19
CA LYS A 72 -6.22 19.99 3.37
C LYS A 72 -5.65 18.82 2.56
N LYS A 73 -4.38 18.45 2.76
CA LYS A 73 -3.83 17.31 2.06
C LYS A 73 -4.54 16.05 2.55
N ILE A 74 -5.11 15.32 1.62
CA ILE A 74 -5.84 14.08 1.89
C ILE A 74 -4.94 12.94 1.47
N ASN A 75 -4.75 11.97 2.36
CA ASN A 75 -4.27 10.66 1.99
C ASN A 75 -5.46 9.76 1.69
N THR A 76 -5.36 8.92 0.70
CA THR A 76 -6.38 7.93 0.36
C THR A 76 -5.85 6.53 0.63
N VAL A 77 -6.47 5.83 1.57
CA VAL A 77 -6.26 4.40 1.76
C VAL A 77 -7.08 3.66 0.72
N TYR A 78 -6.43 2.95 -0.19
CA TYR A 78 -7.14 2.13 -1.18
C TYR A 78 -7.26 0.69 -0.69
N VAL A 79 -8.46 0.14 -0.82
CA VAL A 79 -8.76 -1.27 -0.56
C VAL A 79 -9.22 -1.90 -1.86
N VAL A 80 -8.51 -2.91 -2.31
CA VAL A 80 -8.78 -3.67 -3.54
C VAL A 80 -9.34 -5.03 -3.16
N ASP A 81 -10.49 -5.38 -3.70
CA ASP A 81 -11.01 -6.76 -3.65
C ASP A 81 -10.43 -7.56 -4.82
N ALA A 82 -9.65 -8.57 -4.48
CA ALA A 82 -9.05 -9.51 -5.42
C ALA A 82 -9.55 -10.93 -5.10
N ASP A 83 -10.61 -11.37 -5.76
CA ASP A 83 -11.24 -12.70 -5.54
C ASP A 83 -11.58 -12.95 -4.06
N GLY A 84 -12.15 -11.94 -3.39
CA GLY A 84 -12.50 -11.96 -1.97
C GLY A 84 -11.34 -11.75 -1.01
N LEU A 85 -10.11 -11.58 -1.50
CA LEU A 85 -8.96 -11.13 -0.72
C LEU A 85 -8.94 -9.60 -0.67
N GLN A 86 -9.04 -9.03 0.53
CA GLN A 86 -9.02 -7.57 0.72
C GLN A 86 -7.57 -7.10 0.91
N VAL A 87 -7.04 -6.40 -0.09
CA VAL A 87 -5.67 -5.85 -0.08
C VAL A 87 -5.76 -4.34 0.06
N ALA A 88 -5.15 -3.79 1.11
CA ALA A 88 -5.12 -2.34 1.32
C ALA A 88 -3.71 -1.77 1.20
N THR A 89 -3.61 -0.52 0.72
CA THR A 89 -2.41 0.29 0.88
C THR A 89 -2.70 1.45 1.81
N LEU A 90 -1.84 1.64 2.82
CA LEU A 90 -2.01 2.71 3.81
C LEU A 90 -1.65 4.09 3.23
N GLY A 91 -0.78 4.13 2.21
CA GLY A 91 -0.24 5.37 1.66
C GLY A 91 0.68 6.11 2.63
N ASN A 92 0.59 7.44 2.62
CA ASN A 92 1.36 8.35 3.48
C ASN A 92 0.42 9.15 4.41
N PRO A 93 -0.18 8.52 5.42
CA PRO A 93 -1.08 9.21 6.33
C PRO A 93 -0.29 10.17 7.24
N GLY A 94 -0.82 11.37 7.45
CA GLY A 94 -0.25 12.37 8.36
C GLY A 94 -0.64 12.17 9.83
N SER A 95 -1.54 11.23 10.08
CA SER A 95 -1.95 10.78 11.41
C SER A 95 -2.56 9.40 11.34
N GLN A 96 -2.70 8.74 12.48
CA GLN A 96 -3.38 7.44 12.53
C GLN A 96 -4.81 7.57 11.99
N PRO A 97 -5.29 6.56 11.23
CA PRO A 97 -6.68 6.53 10.78
C PRO A 97 -7.64 6.64 11.98
N SER A 98 -8.63 7.50 11.85
CA SER A 98 -9.66 7.64 12.88
C SER A 98 -10.49 6.35 13.02
N ALA A 99 -11.20 6.18 14.11
CA ALA A 99 -12.11 5.05 14.29
C ALA A 99 -13.14 4.95 13.14
N GLN A 100 -13.60 6.09 12.63
CA GLN A 100 -14.50 6.14 11.48
C GLN A 100 -13.79 5.65 10.20
N SER A 101 -12.55 6.10 9.95
CA SER A 101 -11.78 5.64 8.79
C SER A 101 -11.47 4.14 8.88
N VAL A 102 -11.09 3.64 10.06
CA VAL A 102 -10.88 2.20 10.30
C VAL A 102 -12.17 1.42 9.99
N GLN A 103 -13.32 1.91 10.42
CA GLN A 103 -14.61 1.27 10.14
C GLN A 103 -14.94 1.27 8.64
N GLN A 104 -14.61 2.35 7.92
CA GLN A 104 -14.80 2.45 6.47
C GLN A 104 -13.81 1.58 5.68
N ILE A 105 -12.54 1.50 6.13
CA ILE A 105 -11.55 0.57 5.55
C ILE A 105 -12.02 -0.86 5.73
N SER A 106 -12.71 -1.14 6.86
CA SER A 106 -13.29 -2.44 7.14
C SER A 106 -12.25 -3.57 7.32
N LYS A 107 -12.66 -4.81 7.17
CA LYS A 107 -11.75 -5.96 7.31
C LYS A 107 -10.82 -6.04 6.11
N ILE A 108 -9.53 -6.02 6.36
CA ILE A 108 -8.49 -6.22 5.36
C ILE A 108 -7.70 -7.48 5.66
N ASP A 109 -7.28 -8.17 4.63
CA ASP A 109 -6.48 -9.39 4.75
C ASP A 109 -4.98 -9.06 4.64
N VAL A 110 -4.62 -8.19 3.69
CA VAL A 110 -3.25 -7.78 3.41
C VAL A 110 -3.13 -6.27 3.50
N LEU A 111 -2.12 -5.78 4.20
CA LEU A 111 -1.80 -4.36 4.30
C LEU A 111 -0.42 -4.08 3.71
N LEU A 112 -0.38 -3.25 2.68
CA LEU A 112 0.85 -2.71 2.10
C LEU A 112 1.21 -1.40 2.83
N ILE A 113 2.46 -1.25 3.24
CA ILE A 113 2.93 -0.10 4.01
C ILE A 113 4.22 0.44 3.40
N ASN A 114 4.23 1.73 3.13
CA ASN A 114 5.46 2.46 2.90
C ASN A 114 6.05 2.91 4.24
N THR A 115 7.22 2.40 4.61
CA THR A 115 7.88 2.73 5.88
C THR A 115 8.68 4.03 5.82
N GLU A 116 8.89 4.59 4.62
CA GLU A 116 9.55 5.88 4.40
C GLU A 116 8.54 7.04 4.40
N SER A 117 7.27 6.76 4.73
CA SER A 117 6.24 7.77 4.94
C SER A 117 6.67 8.74 6.04
N GLN A 118 6.64 10.03 5.74
CA GLN A 118 7.07 11.08 6.68
C GLN A 118 5.98 11.49 7.68
N GLY A 119 4.80 10.89 7.60
CA GLY A 119 3.64 11.30 8.37
C GLY A 119 3.45 10.59 9.70
N LEU A 120 3.90 9.35 9.82
CA LEU A 120 3.77 8.54 11.05
C LEU A 120 5.12 7.96 11.46
N GLU A 121 5.43 8.10 12.74
CA GLU A 121 6.57 7.42 13.34
C GLU A 121 6.32 5.89 13.40
N PRO A 122 7.37 5.04 13.49
CA PRO A 122 7.24 3.59 13.46
C PRO A 122 6.31 3.00 14.52
N ASP A 123 6.25 3.58 15.71
CA ASP A 123 5.34 3.17 16.78
C ASP A 123 3.87 3.54 16.45
N GLU A 124 3.64 4.68 15.81
CA GLU A 124 2.33 5.09 15.32
C GLU A 124 1.85 4.20 14.18
N LEU A 125 2.74 3.84 13.23
CA LEU A 125 2.46 2.86 12.19
C LEU A 125 2.13 1.49 12.78
N SER A 126 2.88 1.05 13.79
CA SER A 126 2.60 -0.20 14.51
C SER A 126 1.20 -0.18 15.15
N ASN A 127 0.79 0.95 15.72
CA ASN A 127 -0.55 1.11 16.27
C ASN A 127 -1.64 1.12 15.19
N ALA A 128 -1.41 1.78 14.05
CA ALA A 128 -2.33 1.74 12.91
C ALA A 128 -2.53 0.30 12.39
N ILE A 129 -1.44 -0.48 12.28
CA ILE A 129 -1.49 -1.89 11.91
C ILE A 129 -2.32 -2.71 12.92
N ARG A 130 -2.15 -2.45 14.22
CA ARG A 130 -2.93 -3.14 15.27
C ARG A 130 -4.42 -2.84 15.16
N ASN A 131 -4.78 -1.59 14.87
CA ASN A 131 -6.16 -1.15 14.74
C ASN A 131 -6.84 -1.68 13.47
N LEU A 132 -6.09 -1.86 12.38
CA LEU A 132 -6.60 -2.40 11.12
C LEU A 132 -6.66 -3.93 11.08
N GLU A 133 -5.96 -4.61 11.99
CA GLU A 133 -5.96 -6.06 12.19
C GLU A 133 -5.72 -6.89 10.91
N PRO A 134 -4.78 -6.55 10.02
CA PRO A 134 -4.50 -7.36 8.84
C PRO A 134 -3.91 -8.71 9.23
N LYS A 135 -4.12 -9.72 8.38
CA LYS A 135 -3.49 -11.04 8.50
C LYS A 135 -2.06 -11.05 7.97
N VAL A 136 -1.81 -10.28 6.93
CA VAL A 136 -0.50 -10.14 6.31
C VAL A 136 -0.14 -8.66 6.23
N VAL A 137 1.09 -8.32 6.64
CA VAL A 137 1.67 -6.98 6.46
C VAL A 137 2.85 -7.10 5.51
N VAL A 138 2.86 -6.25 4.50
CA VAL A 138 3.92 -6.19 3.49
C VAL A 138 4.55 -4.80 3.55
N PRO A 139 5.66 -4.64 4.30
CA PRO A 139 6.36 -3.37 4.38
C PRO A 139 7.23 -3.15 3.13
N SER A 140 7.34 -1.91 2.69
CA SER A 140 8.32 -1.43 1.73
C SER A 140 9.10 -0.26 2.32
N GLY A 141 10.35 -0.07 1.91
CA GLY A 141 11.24 0.96 2.39
C GLY A 141 12.66 0.44 2.40
N TYR A 142 13.39 0.75 1.32
CA TYR A 142 14.76 0.31 1.12
C TYR A 142 15.62 1.53 0.82
N ASP A 143 16.80 1.55 1.43
CA ASP A 143 17.81 2.50 1.06
C ASP A 143 18.21 2.32 -0.40
N SER A 144 18.01 3.35 -1.21
CA SER A 144 18.19 3.30 -2.67
C SER A 144 19.64 3.05 -3.10
N GLN A 145 20.62 3.32 -2.23
CA GLN A 145 22.04 3.14 -2.54
C GLN A 145 22.55 1.75 -2.15
N SER A 146 22.12 1.23 -1.01
CA SER A 146 22.58 -0.05 -0.50
C SER A 146 21.67 -1.23 -0.82
N GLY A 147 20.40 -0.97 -1.19
CA GLY A 147 19.37 -1.99 -1.37
C GLY A 147 19.00 -2.73 -0.09
N LYS A 148 19.39 -2.20 1.08
CA LYS A 148 19.05 -2.75 2.39
C LYS A 148 17.78 -2.10 2.93
N PRO A 149 17.06 -2.75 3.84
CA PRO A 149 15.95 -2.12 4.54
C PRO A 149 16.38 -0.79 5.17
N SER A 150 15.56 0.23 5.01
CA SER A 150 15.79 1.54 5.61
C SER A 150 15.79 1.47 7.14
N THR A 151 16.28 2.50 7.80
CA THR A 151 16.26 2.61 9.27
C THR A 151 14.82 2.56 9.79
N GLU A 152 13.91 3.25 9.10
CA GLU A 152 12.49 3.34 9.43
C GLU A 152 11.83 1.94 9.33
N MET A 153 12.13 1.21 8.26
CA MET A 153 11.64 -0.16 8.10
C MET A 153 12.17 -1.07 9.23
N GLN A 154 13.44 -0.98 9.59
CA GLN A 154 14.02 -1.76 10.67
C GLN A 154 13.38 -1.43 12.03
N ARG A 155 13.12 -0.15 12.30
CA ARG A 155 12.42 0.30 13.52
C ARG A 155 11.00 -0.26 13.55
N LEU A 156 10.23 -0.16 12.46
CA LEU A 156 8.87 -0.71 12.39
C LEU A 156 8.87 -2.22 12.62
N LEU A 157 9.78 -2.97 11.99
CA LEU A 157 9.90 -4.42 12.20
C LEU A 157 10.16 -4.75 13.68
N THR A 158 11.00 -3.96 14.34
CA THR A 158 11.28 -4.11 15.78
C THR A 158 10.02 -3.85 16.62
N GLU A 159 9.26 -2.78 16.33
CA GLU A 159 7.99 -2.46 17.00
C GLU A 159 6.92 -3.55 16.82
N LEU A 160 6.97 -4.25 15.69
CA LEU A 160 6.09 -5.40 15.39
C LEU A 160 6.61 -6.72 15.98
N GLY A 161 7.74 -6.70 16.68
CA GLY A 161 8.34 -7.88 17.31
C GLY A 161 9.10 -8.81 16.37
N VAL A 162 9.40 -8.35 15.14
CA VAL A 162 10.16 -9.12 14.15
C VAL A 162 11.64 -8.94 14.42
N LYS A 163 12.30 -9.98 14.90
CA LYS A 163 13.75 -9.96 15.18
C LYS A 163 14.60 -10.32 13.96
N GLU A 164 14.09 -11.23 13.15
CA GLU A 164 14.77 -11.72 11.94
C GLU A 164 13.70 -11.90 10.84
N PHE A 165 14.06 -11.62 9.61
CA PHE A 165 13.20 -11.85 8.45
C PHE A 165 14.03 -12.28 7.25
N GLU A 166 13.41 -13.03 6.36
CA GLU A 166 13.95 -13.37 5.06
C GLU A 166 13.17 -12.61 3.97
N ALA A 167 13.89 -11.82 3.19
CA ALA A 167 13.29 -11.08 2.09
C ALA A 167 13.07 -12.00 0.89
N THR A 168 11.85 -12.04 0.37
CA THR A 168 11.46 -12.87 -0.76
C THR A 168 11.36 -12.07 -2.05
N ALA A 169 11.69 -12.69 -3.19
CA ALA A 169 11.58 -12.01 -4.49
C ALA A 169 10.12 -11.68 -4.87
N ARG A 170 9.16 -12.39 -4.29
CA ARG A 170 7.71 -12.19 -4.52
C ARG A 170 6.95 -12.59 -3.26
N VAL A 171 5.98 -11.79 -2.90
CA VAL A 171 4.96 -12.14 -1.91
C VAL A 171 3.72 -12.64 -2.67
N THR A 172 3.25 -13.84 -2.33
CA THR A 172 2.04 -14.42 -2.91
C THR A 172 1.09 -14.74 -1.76
N VAL A 173 -0.12 -14.22 -1.83
CA VAL A 173 -1.17 -14.44 -0.83
C VAL A 173 -2.44 -14.86 -1.54
N THR A 174 -3.13 -15.85 -1.00
CA THR A 174 -4.45 -16.27 -1.47
C THR A 174 -5.44 -16.28 -0.30
N LYS A 175 -6.72 -16.14 -0.57
CA LYS A 175 -7.74 -16.14 0.50
C LYS A 175 -7.70 -17.40 1.35
N SER A 176 -7.52 -18.55 0.72
CA SER A 176 -7.42 -19.86 1.41
C SER A 176 -6.09 -20.11 2.10
N GLY A 177 -5.05 -19.32 1.77
CA GLY A 177 -3.70 -19.44 2.33
C GLY A 177 -3.38 -18.34 3.36
N LEU A 178 -4.39 -17.61 3.84
CA LEU A 178 -4.19 -16.63 4.88
C LEU A 178 -3.73 -17.30 6.19
N PRO A 179 -2.72 -16.73 6.87
CA PRO A 179 -2.24 -17.27 8.14
C PRO A 179 -3.27 -17.04 9.26
N ASP A 180 -3.25 -17.93 10.27
CA ASP A 180 -4.09 -17.78 11.46
C ASP A 180 -3.62 -16.56 12.29
N GLU A 181 -2.31 -16.40 12.43
CA GLU A 181 -1.69 -15.27 13.13
C GLU A 181 -1.11 -14.26 12.13
N ARG A 182 -1.02 -12.99 12.57
CA ARG A 182 -0.44 -11.94 11.75
C ARG A 182 0.98 -12.28 11.33
N THR A 183 1.25 -12.23 10.04
CA THR A 183 2.55 -12.53 9.45
C THR A 183 3.07 -11.30 8.71
N ILE A 184 4.36 -11.00 8.90
CA ILE A 184 5.06 -9.96 8.15
C ILE A 184 5.82 -10.63 7.00
N MET A 185 5.50 -10.23 5.77
CA MET A 185 6.14 -10.75 4.57
C MET A 185 6.93 -9.63 3.91
N VAL A 186 8.26 -9.74 3.93
CA VAL A 186 9.15 -8.69 3.42
C VAL A 186 9.53 -9.00 1.97
N PRO A 187 9.09 -8.18 0.99
CA PRO A 187 9.55 -8.33 -0.39
C PRO A 187 11.00 -7.85 -0.51
N ARG A 188 11.77 -8.47 -1.41
CA ARG A 188 13.09 -7.97 -1.78
C ARG A 188 12.92 -6.76 -2.69
N GLN A 189 13.76 -5.74 -2.52
CA GLN A 189 13.83 -4.66 -3.50
C GLN A 189 14.19 -5.22 -4.88
N HIS A 190 13.43 -4.85 -5.91
CA HIS A 190 13.80 -5.15 -7.28
C HIS A 190 14.79 -4.09 -7.75
N VAL A 191 16.00 -4.52 -8.07
CA VAL A 191 17.02 -3.67 -8.69
C VAL A 191 17.08 -4.10 -10.15
N ASP A 192 16.72 -3.17 -11.05
CA ASP A 192 16.85 -3.36 -12.50
C ASP A 192 18.31 -3.30 -12.96
#